data_1eef858d94f2dcadd1003a88901c8588
#
_entry.id   1eef858d94f2dcadd1003a88901c8588
#
_cell.length_a   1.000
_cell.length_b   1.000
_cell.length_c   1.000
_cell.angle_alpha   90.00
_cell.angle_beta   90.00
_cell.angle_gamma   90.00
#
_symmetry.space_group_name_H-M   'P 1'
#
loop_
_entity.id
_entity.type
_entity.pdbx_description
1 polymer ?
#
loop_
_entity_poly.entity_id
_entity_poly.type
_entity_poly.pdbx_seq_one_letter_code
_entity_poly.pdbx_strand_id
1 'polypeptide(L)'
;LYSSAASDVYKRQTNLVNNEKLTLCGKNYTLKVNSEPIKEPEIRSETIIISNNFKTRKIFGSIENQILKLLKDFSFRILQKKTFEFSQIMNVRYNSVKIKNYKSRWGSCSSKGDISFNWKIIFAPENIIEYLVVHELCHLIYFNHSKLFWNKVEEFQYNYKENRKWLKENGYKLDL
;
A
#
# COMPACT_ATOMS: atom_id res chain seq x y z
N LEU A 1 -22.42 10.62 -19.84
CA LEU A 1 -22.66 10.61 -18.37
C LEU A 1 -21.60 9.82 -17.60
N TYR A 2 -20.29 9.97 -17.97
CA TYR A 2 -19.14 9.33 -17.28
C TYR A 2 -18.10 10.35 -16.81
N SER A 3 -18.44 11.65 -16.67
CA SER A 3 -17.43 12.70 -16.44
C SER A 3 -17.32 13.22 -14.99
N SER A 4 -18.25 12.90 -14.08
CA SER A 4 -18.20 13.46 -12.71
C SER A 4 -17.34 12.64 -11.73
N ALA A 5 -17.38 11.31 -11.82
CA ALA A 5 -16.63 10.46 -10.89
C ALA A 5 -15.10 10.51 -11.10
N ALA A 6 -14.66 10.70 -12.36
CA ALA A 6 -13.22 10.84 -12.66
C ALA A 6 -12.65 12.19 -12.19
N SER A 7 -13.49 13.25 -12.17
CA SER A 7 -13.07 14.58 -11.69
C SER A 7 -12.97 14.66 -10.17
N ASP A 8 -13.77 13.87 -9.44
CA ASP A 8 -13.76 13.87 -7.97
C ASP A 8 -12.57 13.07 -7.39
N VAL A 9 -12.13 12.03 -8.11
CA VAL A 9 -10.90 11.29 -7.76
C VAL A 9 -9.66 12.17 -8.00
N TYR A 10 -9.65 12.97 -9.06
CA TYR A 10 -8.54 13.90 -9.36
C TYR A 10 -8.50 15.10 -8.40
N LYS A 11 -9.65 15.54 -7.86
CA LYS A 11 -9.74 16.67 -6.92
C LYS A 11 -9.25 16.38 -5.51
N ARG A 12 -9.18 15.11 -5.07
CA ARG A 12 -8.59 14.76 -3.77
C ARG A 12 -7.07 14.89 -3.73
N GLN A 13 -6.39 14.89 -4.88
CA GLN A 13 -4.93 14.99 -4.96
C GLN A 13 -4.37 16.41 -4.75
N THR A 14 -5.18 17.45 -4.60
CA THR A 14 -4.70 18.84 -4.71
C THR A 14 -4.75 19.69 -3.44
N ASN A 15 -5.28 19.18 -2.32
CA ASN A 15 -5.41 19.96 -1.09
C ASN A 15 -5.04 19.19 0.19
N LEU A 16 -3.83 18.63 0.22
CA LEU A 16 -3.30 18.10 1.47
C LEU A 16 -2.99 19.25 2.41
N VAL A 17 -3.88 19.48 3.37
CA VAL A 17 -3.78 20.59 4.36
C VAL A 17 -3.16 20.09 5.65
N ASN A 18 -2.48 21.01 6.34
CA ASN A 18 -1.94 20.76 7.67
C ASN A 18 -3.05 20.25 8.61
N ASN A 19 -2.75 19.23 9.42
CA ASN A 19 -3.66 18.49 10.30
C ASN A 19 -4.68 17.55 9.60
N GLU A 20 -4.56 17.31 8.29
CA GLU A 20 -5.36 16.31 7.61
C GLU A 20 -5.04 14.91 8.15
N LYS A 21 -6.07 14.05 8.23
CA LYS A 21 -5.91 12.66 8.66
C LYS A 21 -5.89 11.74 7.46
N LEU A 22 -4.86 10.91 7.41
CA LEU A 22 -4.71 9.82 6.42
C LEU A 22 -4.82 8.48 7.14
N THR A 23 -5.65 7.57 6.63
CA THR A 23 -5.73 6.21 7.17
C THR A 23 -4.75 5.31 6.41
N LEU A 24 -3.75 4.77 7.10
CA LEU A 24 -2.76 3.84 6.56
C LEU A 24 -2.79 2.54 7.36
N CYS A 25 -2.96 1.41 6.69
CA CYS A 25 -3.04 0.09 7.34
C CYS A 25 -4.12 0.03 8.45
N GLY A 26 -5.24 0.75 8.26
CA GLY A 26 -6.31 0.84 9.24
C GLY A 26 -6.06 1.78 10.43
N LYS A 27 -4.91 2.48 10.49
CA LYS A 27 -4.56 3.44 11.54
C LYS A 27 -4.59 4.88 10.99
N ASN A 28 -4.99 5.83 11.83
CA ASN A 28 -5.04 7.25 11.46
C ASN A 28 -3.69 7.92 11.70
N TYR A 29 -3.19 8.57 10.66
CA TYR A 29 -1.99 9.39 10.69
C TYR A 29 -2.37 10.86 10.48
N THR A 30 -1.73 11.76 11.21
CA THR A 30 -1.94 13.21 11.08
C THR A 30 -0.83 13.80 10.22
N LEU A 31 -1.19 14.56 9.19
CA LEU A 31 -0.25 15.29 8.34
C LEU A 31 0.18 16.57 9.04
N LYS A 32 1.49 16.76 9.24
CA LYS A 32 2.09 18.00 9.75
C LYS A 32 2.94 18.66 8.68
N VAL A 33 2.53 19.84 8.24
CA VAL A 33 3.25 20.65 7.26
C VAL A 33 4.02 21.75 7.98
N ASN A 34 5.34 21.65 8.04
CA ASN A 34 6.20 22.65 8.66
C ASN A 34 6.48 23.81 7.69
N SER A 35 6.53 25.05 8.19
CA SER A 35 7.02 26.21 7.47
C SER A 35 8.54 26.35 7.55
N GLU A 36 9.17 25.77 8.57
CA GLU A 36 10.61 25.76 8.76
C GLU A 36 11.28 24.58 7.99
N PRO A 37 12.59 24.70 7.68
CA PRO A 37 13.34 23.59 7.09
C PRO A 37 13.34 22.38 8.01
N ILE A 38 13.20 21.18 7.41
CA ILE A 38 13.38 19.91 8.12
C ILE A 38 14.57 19.17 7.50
N LYS A 39 15.19 18.27 8.28
CA LYS A 39 16.31 17.44 7.81
C LYS A 39 15.87 16.55 6.65
N GLU A 40 14.72 15.88 6.82
CA GLU A 40 14.09 15.05 5.81
C GLU A 40 12.60 14.86 6.15
N PRO A 41 11.74 14.62 5.13
CA PRO A 41 10.38 14.17 5.37
C PRO A 41 10.38 12.79 6.05
N GLU A 42 9.51 12.61 7.06
CA GLU A 42 9.46 11.35 7.82
C GLU A 42 8.04 10.98 8.26
N ILE A 43 7.85 9.70 8.58
CA ILE A 43 6.69 9.21 9.33
C ILE A 43 7.22 8.76 10.69
N ARG A 44 6.80 9.49 11.73
CA ARG A 44 7.18 9.22 13.13
C ARG A 44 5.92 9.02 13.96
N SER A 45 5.84 7.87 14.64
CA SER A 45 4.62 7.47 15.34
C SER A 45 3.42 7.57 14.38
N GLU A 46 2.35 8.23 14.72
CA GLU A 46 1.18 8.41 13.85
C GLU A 46 1.15 9.82 13.20
N THR A 47 2.34 10.37 12.88
CA THR A 47 2.48 11.69 12.27
C THR A 47 3.33 11.61 11.00
N ILE A 48 2.81 12.17 9.91
CA ILE A 48 3.52 12.37 8.65
C ILE A 48 4.07 13.80 8.66
N ILE A 49 5.39 13.95 8.67
CA ILE A 49 6.07 15.25 8.79
C ILE A 49 6.69 15.60 7.45
N ILE A 50 6.26 16.73 6.89
CA ILE A 50 6.76 17.30 5.64
C ILE A 50 7.00 18.81 5.83
N SER A 51 7.61 19.47 4.84
CA SER A 51 7.81 20.91 4.92
C SER A 51 7.52 21.62 3.59
N ASN A 52 6.88 22.77 3.70
CA ASN A 52 6.68 23.70 2.59
C ASN A 52 7.85 24.72 2.46
N ASN A 53 8.85 24.63 3.31
CA ASN A 53 10.01 25.53 3.26
C ASN A 53 10.79 25.37 1.95
N PHE A 54 11.28 26.49 1.40
CA PHE A 54 12.01 26.50 0.12
C PHE A 54 13.25 25.60 0.13
N LYS A 55 14.05 25.60 1.21
CA LYS A 55 15.26 24.77 1.34
C LYS A 55 14.91 23.28 1.27
N THR A 56 13.87 22.85 2.00
CA THR A 56 13.37 21.47 1.98
C THR A 56 12.82 21.09 0.60
N ARG A 57 12.02 21.98 -0.01
CA ARG A 57 11.45 21.74 -1.35
C ARG A 57 12.51 21.63 -2.45
N LYS A 58 13.62 22.36 -2.32
CA LYS A 58 14.75 22.26 -3.27
C LYS A 58 15.37 20.86 -3.27
N ILE A 59 15.36 20.16 -2.12
CA ILE A 59 15.98 18.84 -1.96
C ILE A 59 14.96 17.71 -2.24
N PHE A 60 13.77 17.83 -1.66
CA PHE A 60 12.77 16.74 -1.62
C PHE A 60 11.56 16.97 -2.53
N GLY A 61 11.50 18.08 -3.24
CA GLY A 61 10.40 18.43 -4.15
C GLY A 61 9.20 19.07 -3.46
N SER A 62 8.09 19.15 -4.18
CA SER A 62 6.83 19.70 -3.67
C SER A 62 6.30 18.88 -2.49
N ILE A 63 5.28 19.42 -1.79
CA ILE A 63 4.58 18.70 -0.71
C ILE A 63 4.07 17.34 -1.19
N GLU A 64 3.46 17.30 -2.36
CA GLU A 64 2.93 16.09 -2.99
C GLU A 64 4.04 15.06 -3.24
N ASN A 65 5.19 15.51 -3.73
CA ASN A 65 6.35 14.64 -3.98
C ASN A 65 6.91 14.06 -2.68
N GLN A 66 6.99 14.88 -1.62
CA GLN A 66 7.44 14.44 -0.29
C GLN A 66 6.50 13.36 0.26
N ILE A 67 5.18 13.60 0.23
CA ILE A 67 4.18 12.64 0.69
C ILE A 67 4.23 11.36 -0.15
N LEU A 68 4.20 11.48 -1.47
CA LEU A 68 4.20 10.32 -2.36
C LEU A 68 5.42 9.42 -2.13
N LYS A 69 6.59 10.02 -1.95
CA LYS A 69 7.83 9.29 -1.63
C LYS A 69 7.69 8.58 -0.28
N LEU A 70 7.28 9.30 0.76
CA LEU A 70 7.10 8.73 2.11
C LEU A 70 6.12 7.56 2.11
N LEU A 71 4.98 7.69 1.45
CA LEU A 71 3.98 6.64 1.40
C LEU A 71 4.45 5.42 0.62
N LYS A 72 5.21 5.61 -0.46
CA LYS A 72 5.84 4.50 -1.18
C LYS A 72 6.88 3.79 -0.31
N ASP A 73 7.77 4.52 0.36
CA ASP A 73 8.78 3.95 1.23
C ASP A 73 8.13 3.23 2.44
N PHE A 74 7.08 3.79 3.00
CA PHE A 74 6.27 3.16 4.05
C PHE A 74 5.61 1.87 3.56
N SER A 75 4.97 1.92 2.39
CA SER A 75 4.36 0.76 1.75
C SER A 75 5.37 -0.37 1.52
N PHE A 76 6.53 -0.05 0.99
CA PHE A 76 7.58 -1.04 0.75
C PHE A 76 8.01 -1.71 2.05
N ARG A 77 8.27 -0.95 3.12
CA ARG A 77 8.67 -1.50 4.44
C ARG A 77 7.61 -2.42 5.03
N ILE A 78 6.34 -2.01 5.00
CA ILE A 78 5.23 -2.82 5.52
C ILE A 78 5.08 -4.11 4.73
N LEU A 79 5.03 -4.01 3.40
CA LEU A 79 4.83 -5.18 2.53
C LEU A 79 6.02 -6.14 2.59
N GLN A 80 7.24 -5.64 2.62
CA GLN A 80 8.44 -6.46 2.79
C GLN A 80 8.43 -7.22 4.12
N LYS A 81 8.12 -6.53 5.22
CA LYS A 81 8.01 -7.13 6.55
C LYS A 81 6.93 -8.23 6.57
N LYS A 82 5.71 -7.93 6.13
CA LYS A 82 4.60 -8.90 6.11
C LYS A 82 4.90 -10.08 5.18
N THR A 83 5.50 -9.83 4.01
CA THR A 83 5.89 -10.91 3.10
C THR A 83 6.92 -11.84 3.75
N PHE A 84 7.90 -11.29 4.45
CA PHE A 84 8.87 -12.09 5.19
C PHE A 84 8.19 -12.90 6.29
N GLU A 85 7.38 -12.30 7.15
CA GLU A 85 6.69 -12.97 8.25
C GLU A 85 5.81 -14.13 7.74
N PHE A 86 4.94 -13.88 6.75
CA PHE A 86 4.09 -14.92 6.18
C PHE A 86 4.87 -15.97 5.40
N SER A 87 5.97 -15.63 4.75
CA SER A 87 6.81 -16.62 4.07
C SER A 87 7.40 -17.64 5.03
N GLN A 88 7.76 -17.21 6.25
CA GLN A 88 8.23 -18.12 7.31
C GLN A 88 7.11 -19.03 7.82
N ILE A 89 5.92 -18.45 8.09
CA ILE A 89 4.74 -19.19 8.56
C ILE A 89 4.29 -20.22 7.51
N MET A 90 4.29 -19.85 6.23
CA MET A 90 3.88 -20.70 5.12
C MET A 90 4.97 -21.66 4.64
N ASN A 91 6.19 -21.53 5.17
CA ASN A 91 7.38 -22.26 4.76
C ASN A 91 7.63 -22.22 3.23
N VAL A 92 7.56 -20.99 2.65
CA VAL A 92 7.83 -20.73 1.24
C VAL A 92 8.98 -19.76 1.06
N ARG A 93 9.69 -19.84 -0.08
CA ARG A 93 10.81 -18.95 -0.39
C ARG A 93 10.44 -18.07 -1.59
N TYR A 94 10.53 -16.76 -1.42
CA TYR A 94 10.40 -15.80 -2.51
C TYR A 94 11.78 -15.21 -2.88
N ASN A 95 11.90 -14.64 -4.07
CA ASN A 95 13.15 -14.05 -4.55
C ASN A 95 13.27 -12.57 -4.15
N SER A 96 12.26 -11.76 -4.48
CA SER A 96 12.27 -10.33 -4.18
C SER A 96 10.87 -9.78 -3.95
N VAL A 97 10.79 -8.65 -3.23
CA VAL A 97 9.58 -7.85 -3.07
C VAL A 97 9.80 -6.49 -3.72
N LYS A 98 8.83 -6.03 -4.50
CA LYS A 98 8.84 -4.71 -5.17
C LYS A 98 7.48 -4.05 -5.01
N ILE A 99 7.47 -2.72 -5.00
CA ILE A 99 6.23 -1.94 -5.13
C ILE A 99 6.11 -1.39 -6.54
N LYS A 100 4.88 -1.31 -7.04
CA LYS A 100 4.55 -0.78 -8.35
C LYS A 100 3.30 0.10 -8.28
N ASN A 101 3.07 0.89 -9.30
CA ASN A 101 1.83 1.63 -9.49
C ASN A 101 0.99 0.92 -10.55
N TYR A 102 0.28 -0.14 -10.16
CA TYR A 102 -0.58 -0.88 -11.07
C TYR A 102 -1.91 -0.17 -11.29
N LYS A 103 -2.44 -0.26 -12.52
CA LYS A 103 -3.78 0.28 -12.87
C LYS A 103 -4.91 -0.70 -12.57
N SER A 104 -4.66 -2.02 -12.68
CA SER A 104 -5.73 -3.05 -12.70
C SER A 104 -5.51 -4.23 -11.76
N ARG A 105 -4.44 -4.22 -10.98
CA ARG A 105 -4.15 -5.32 -10.03
C ARG A 105 -3.53 -4.81 -8.75
N TRP A 106 -3.64 -5.58 -7.69
CA TRP A 106 -3.08 -5.25 -6.38
C TRP A 106 -1.74 -5.93 -6.12
N GLY A 107 -1.53 -7.11 -6.72
CA GLY A 107 -0.28 -7.82 -6.61
C GLY A 107 0.03 -8.66 -7.84
N SER A 108 1.20 -9.26 -7.86
CA SER A 108 1.61 -10.30 -8.82
C SER A 108 2.81 -11.07 -8.29
N CYS A 109 2.84 -12.36 -8.57
CA CYS A 109 3.99 -13.23 -8.34
C CYS A 109 4.47 -13.80 -9.68
N SER A 110 5.78 -13.71 -9.94
CA SER A 110 6.39 -14.31 -11.13
C SER A 110 6.78 -15.76 -10.88
N SER A 111 7.00 -16.53 -11.96
CA SER A 111 7.53 -17.90 -11.87
C SER A 111 8.93 -18.00 -11.23
N LYS A 112 9.67 -16.87 -11.16
CA LYS A 112 10.96 -16.75 -10.48
C LYS A 112 10.83 -16.41 -8.98
N GLY A 113 9.61 -16.25 -8.48
CA GLY A 113 9.37 -15.86 -7.09
C GLY A 113 9.53 -14.37 -6.81
N ASP A 114 9.52 -13.50 -7.84
CA ASP A 114 9.48 -12.06 -7.63
C ASP A 114 8.05 -11.62 -7.37
N ILE A 115 7.80 -11.07 -6.20
CA ILE A 115 6.50 -10.58 -5.76
C ILE A 115 6.46 -9.05 -5.93
N SER A 116 5.38 -8.54 -6.49
CA SER A 116 5.19 -7.10 -6.63
C SER A 116 3.80 -6.71 -6.15
N PHE A 117 3.71 -5.61 -5.42
CA PHE A 117 2.46 -5.07 -4.88
C PHE A 117 2.18 -3.67 -5.40
N ASN A 118 0.91 -3.32 -5.53
CA ASN A 118 0.50 -1.93 -5.70
C ASN A 118 0.72 -1.20 -4.36
N TRP A 119 1.54 -0.14 -4.36
CA TRP A 119 1.86 0.60 -3.15
C TRP A 119 0.62 1.20 -2.46
N LYS A 120 -0.45 1.49 -3.22
CA LYS A 120 -1.70 2.05 -2.70
C LYS A 120 -2.47 1.11 -1.77
N ILE A 121 -2.08 -0.16 -1.69
CA ILE A 121 -2.73 -1.11 -0.76
C ILE A 121 -2.57 -0.71 0.71
N ILE A 122 -1.62 0.17 1.04
CA ILE A 122 -1.46 0.70 2.41
C ILE A 122 -2.67 1.51 2.89
N PHE A 123 -3.54 1.97 2.00
CA PHE A 123 -4.81 2.63 2.36
C PHE A 123 -5.90 1.64 2.77
N ALA A 124 -5.69 0.34 2.59
CA ALA A 124 -6.59 -0.70 3.05
C ALA A 124 -6.39 -1.04 4.54
N PRO A 125 -7.38 -1.62 5.20
CA PRO A 125 -7.22 -2.26 6.51
C PRO A 125 -6.12 -3.32 6.51
N GLU A 126 -5.52 -3.56 7.67
CA GLU A 126 -4.37 -4.46 7.81
C GLU A 126 -4.69 -5.90 7.36
N ASN A 127 -5.87 -6.43 7.71
CA ASN A 127 -6.30 -7.77 7.30
C ASN A 127 -6.40 -7.93 5.77
N ILE A 128 -6.70 -6.85 5.04
CA ILE A 128 -6.74 -6.86 3.56
C ILE A 128 -5.32 -6.91 2.99
N ILE A 129 -4.39 -6.19 3.61
CA ILE A 129 -2.97 -6.22 3.22
C ILE A 129 -2.40 -7.63 3.44
N GLU A 130 -2.68 -8.24 4.59
CA GLU A 130 -2.25 -9.60 4.92
C GLU A 130 -2.84 -10.64 3.97
N TYR A 131 -4.14 -10.52 3.67
CA TYR A 131 -4.78 -11.35 2.67
C TYR A 131 -4.06 -11.26 1.30
N LEU A 132 -3.74 -10.05 0.84
CA LEU A 132 -3.04 -9.87 -0.42
C LEU A 132 -1.64 -10.49 -0.39
N VAL A 133 -0.90 -10.31 0.70
CA VAL A 133 0.43 -10.91 0.88
C VAL A 133 0.37 -12.45 0.81
N VAL A 134 -0.56 -13.05 1.55
CA VAL A 134 -0.76 -14.52 1.53
C VAL A 134 -1.18 -14.99 0.14
N HIS A 135 -2.06 -14.25 -0.55
CA HIS A 135 -2.48 -14.56 -1.92
C HIS A 135 -1.28 -14.64 -2.89
N GLU A 136 -0.39 -13.64 -2.84
CA GLU A 136 0.79 -13.63 -3.72
C GLU A 136 1.81 -14.71 -3.32
N LEU A 137 1.97 -15.02 -2.04
CA LEU A 137 2.82 -16.13 -1.58
C LEU A 137 2.27 -17.49 -1.99
N CYS A 138 0.93 -17.68 -2.03
CA CYS A 138 0.32 -18.91 -2.53
C CYS A 138 0.64 -19.17 -4.01
N HIS A 139 0.92 -18.12 -4.79
CA HIS A 139 1.35 -18.28 -6.18
C HIS A 139 2.74 -18.91 -6.34
N LEU A 140 3.56 -18.95 -5.28
CA LEU A 140 4.81 -19.72 -5.29
C LEU A 140 4.58 -21.24 -5.30
N ILE A 141 3.37 -21.69 -4.91
CA ILE A 141 2.99 -23.10 -4.84
C ILE A 141 2.03 -23.45 -5.99
N TYR A 142 1.05 -22.59 -6.24
CA TYR A 142 -0.01 -22.78 -7.23
C TYR A 142 -0.12 -21.57 -8.15
N PHE A 143 0.28 -21.70 -9.41
CA PHE A 143 0.28 -20.59 -10.37
C PHE A 143 -1.11 -20.14 -10.83
N ASN A 144 -2.14 -20.96 -10.66
CA ASN A 144 -3.51 -20.65 -11.04
C ASN A 144 -4.43 -20.63 -9.79
N HIS A 145 -5.56 -19.97 -9.91
CA HIS A 145 -6.58 -19.88 -8.86
C HIS A 145 -7.48 -21.10 -8.78
N SER A 146 -6.89 -22.30 -8.80
CA SER A 146 -7.60 -23.59 -8.64
C SER A 146 -8.20 -23.76 -7.24
N LYS A 147 -8.97 -24.81 -7.02
CA LYS A 147 -9.47 -25.18 -5.68
C LYS A 147 -8.31 -25.35 -4.68
N LEU A 148 -7.20 -25.96 -5.10
CA LEU A 148 -6.02 -26.16 -4.25
C LEU A 148 -5.39 -24.82 -3.84
N PHE A 149 -5.32 -23.82 -4.75
CA PHE A 149 -4.87 -22.48 -4.44
C PHE A 149 -5.73 -21.85 -3.34
N TRP A 150 -7.06 -21.86 -3.52
CA TRP A 150 -7.95 -21.24 -2.55
C TRP A 150 -7.97 -21.96 -1.20
N ASN A 151 -7.85 -23.29 -1.17
CA ASN A 151 -7.67 -24.05 0.06
C ASN A 151 -6.39 -23.61 0.79
N LYS A 152 -5.29 -23.39 0.05
CA LYS A 152 -4.03 -22.90 0.62
C LYS A 152 -4.12 -21.47 1.16
N VAL A 153 -4.85 -20.59 0.50
CA VAL A 153 -5.14 -19.24 1.01
C VAL A 153 -5.97 -19.34 2.30
N GLU A 154 -7.01 -20.18 2.33
CA GLU A 154 -7.90 -20.36 3.48
C GLU A 154 -7.17 -20.87 4.73
N GLU A 155 -6.14 -21.69 4.55
CA GLU A 155 -5.30 -22.21 5.64
C GLU A 155 -4.64 -21.10 6.47
N PHE A 156 -4.27 -19.97 5.85
CA PHE A 156 -3.59 -18.84 6.51
C PHE A 156 -4.48 -17.60 6.65
N GLN A 157 -5.58 -17.55 5.91
CA GLN A 157 -6.53 -16.43 5.86
C GLN A 157 -7.95 -16.98 5.79
N TYR A 158 -8.49 -17.46 6.92
CA TYR A 158 -9.81 -18.11 6.97
C TYR A 158 -10.94 -17.19 6.45
N ASN A 159 -10.81 -15.86 6.63
CA ASN A 159 -11.74 -14.84 6.10
C ASN A 159 -11.38 -14.35 4.67
N TYR A 160 -10.66 -15.16 3.88
CA TYR A 160 -10.21 -14.69 2.56
C TYR A 160 -11.35 -14.28 1.62
N LYS A 161 -12.52 -14.90 1.74
CA LYS A 161 -13.69 -14.58 0.90
C LYS A 161 -14.18 -13.16 1.16
N GLU A 162 -14.30 -12.79 2.42
CA GLU A 162 -14.69 -11.46 2.88
C GLU A 162 -13.62 -10.42 2.50
N ASN A 163 -12.35 -10.74 2.71
CA ASN A 163 -11.23 -9.88 2.36
C ASN A 163 -11.15 -9.64 0.84
N ARG A 164 -11.34 -10.70 0.05
CA ARG A 164 -11.42 -10.61 -1.42
C ARG A 164 -12.60 -9.76 -1.87
N LYS A 165 -13.79 -9.97 -1.29
CA LYS A 165 -14.98 -9.17 -1.57
C LYS A 165 -14.74 -7.72 -1.23
N TRP A 166 -14.21 -7.43 -0.05
CA TRP A 166 -13.88 -6.07 0.37
C TRP A 166 -12.95 -5.36 -0.63
N LEU A 167 -11.87 -6.03 -1.05
CA LEU A 167 -10.91 -5.46 -1.99
C LEU A 167 -11.53 -5.20 -3.37
N LYS A 168 -12.43 -6.06 -3.82
CA LYS A 168 -13.19 -5.87 -5.06
C LYS A 168 -14.12 -4.64 -4.97
N GLU A 169 -14.79 -4.45 -3.83
CA GLU A 169 -15.79 -3.40 -3.63
C GLU A 169 -15.18 -2.05 -3.25
N ASN A 170 -14.01 -2.03 -2.62
CA ASN A 170 -13.41 -0.82 -2.08
C ASN A 170 -12.06 -0.46 -2.71
N GLY A 171 -11.45 -1.38 -3.46
CA GLY A 171 -10.12 -1.15 -4.03
C GLY A 171 -10.02 0.12 -4.87
N TYR A 172 -11.04 0.46 -5.65
CA TYR A 172 -11.06 1.68 -6.46
C TYR A 172 -11.02 2.99 -5.64
N LYS A 173 -11.29 2.94 -4.33
CA LYS A 173 -11.23 4.07 -3.40
C LYS A 173 -9.84 4.25 -2.76
N LEU A 174 -8.94 3.26 -2.92
CA LEU A 174 -7.62 3.27 -2.31
C LEU A 174 -6.68 4.19 -3.11
N ASP A 175 -6.85 5.47 -2.90
CA ASP A 175 -6.00 6.52 -3.47
C ASP A 175 -5.86 7.70 -2.50
N LEU A 176 -4.91 8.60 -2.80
CA LEU A 176 -4.70 9.88 -2.12
C LEU A 176 -5.72 10.90 -2.57
#